data_be4b6a96574e73aac5e1e467540cee2f
#
_entry.id   be4b6a96574e73aac5e1e467540cee2f
#
_cell.length_a   1.000
_cell.length_b   1.000
_cell.length_c   1.000
_cell.angle_alpha   90.00
_cell.angle_beta   90.00
_cell.angle_gamma   90.00
#
_symmetry.space_group_name_H-M   'P 1'
#
loop_
_entity.id
_entity.type
_entity.pdbx_description
1 polymer ?
#
loop_
_entity_poly.entity_id
_entity_poly.type
_entity_poly.pdbx_seq_one_letter_code
_entity_poly.pdbx_strand_id
1 'polypeptide(L)'
;MKLAYFDDFKLGVVKGDGVVDVSAVVTDIPHTGPGDLMSGLIARFDDYKGKLEAAAKAGTAVPLASVRLRPPLPKPGNIDCMAVNYMEDGTLAEKPLRNGFHKASSAIIGQGDTMILPDVPGTIFEGEAELAMVIGKRADNVSEADAMSYVFGYLNFIDGSARGLKPDRNVFFQMKSRATFAPIGPFLVTADEINDPQNLSVK
;
A
#
# COMPACT_ATOMS: atom_id res chain seq x y z
N MET A 1 6.51 12.26 -5.36
CA MET A 1 6.27 12.69 -3.96
C MET A 1 6.11 11.50 -3.06
N LYS A 2 6.58 11.54 -1.80
CA LYS A 2 6.37 10.47 -0.80
C LYS A 2 5.37 10.96 0.25
N LEU A 3 4.18 10.39 0.27
CA LEU A 3 3.12 10.67 1.23
C LEU A 3 3.19 9.71 2.41
N ALA A 4 2.96 10.20 3.61
CA ALA A 4 2.93 9.42 4.83
C ALA A 4 1.75 9.84 5.71
N TYR A 5 1.27 8.91 6.53
CA TYR A 5 0.56 9.25 7.74
C TYR A 5 1.47 9.02 8.95
N PHE A 6 1.40 9.91 9.91
CA PHE A 6 2.20 9.81 11.14
C PHE A 6 1.41 10.30 12.37
N ASP A 7 1.83 9.86 13.55
CA ASP A 7 1.22 10.14 14.86
C ASP A 7 -0.31 9.88 14.84
N ASP A 8 -1.14 10.89 15.04
CA ASP A 8 -2.60 10.79 14.99
C ASP A 8 -3.15 10.95 13.56
N PHE A 9 -2.55 10.24 12.62
CA PHE A 9 -2.88 10.28 11.19
C PHE A 9 -2.77 11.68 10.56
N LYS A 10 -1.80 12.47 11.00
CA LYS A 10 -1.41 13.68 10.28
C LYS A 10 -0.89 13.31 8.91
N LEU A 11 -1.33 14.04 7.88
CA LEU A 11 -0.79 13.87 6.54
C LEU A 11 0.57 14.54 6.44
N GLY A 12 1.55 13.82 5.94
CA GLY A 12 2.91 14.31 5.77
C GLY A 12 3.46 14.10 4.37
N VAL A 13 4.39 14.98 3.99
CA VAL A 13 5.29 14.78 2.85
C VAL A 13 6.68 14.50 3.39
N VAL A 14 7.26 13.39 2.95
CA VAL A 14 8.61 12.98 3.38
C VAL A 14 9.66 13.73 2.60
N LYS A 15 10.65 14.29 3.32
CA LYS A 15 11.76 15.06 2.77
C LYS A 15 13.07 14.64 3.46
N GLY A 16 13.91 13.94 2.72
CA GLY A 16 15.12 13.33 3.31
C GLY A 16 14.74 12.38 4.46
N ASP A 17 15.35 12.60 5.63
CA ASP A 17 15.12 11.81 6.86
C ASP A 17 13.98 12.35 7.72
N GLY A 18 13.19 13.28 7.21
CA GLY A 18 12.11 13.92 7.94
C GLY A 18 10.77 13.88 7.21
N VAL A 19 9.73 14.26 7.94
CA VAL A 19 8.37 14.44 7.45
C VAL A 19 7.88 15.84 7.79
N VAL A 20 7.26 16.51 6.82
CA VAL A 20 6.61 17.81 6.99
C VAL A 20 5.11 17.60 7.11
N ASP A 21 4.50 18.13 8.17
CA ASP A 21 3.03 18.12 8.32
C ASP A 21 2.39 19.03 7.28
N VAL A 22 1.55 18.45 6.44
CA VAL A 22 0.81 19.16 5.39
C VAL A 22 -0.71 18.99 5.54
N SER A 23 -1.18 18.57 6.71
CA SER A 23 -2.59 18.28 6.99
C SER A 23 -3.50 19.48 6.70
N ALA A 24 -3.01 20.69 6.93
CA ALA A 24 -3.76 21.93 6.66
C ALA A 24 -4.13 22.14 5.18
N VAL A 25 -3.40 21.48 4.26
CA VAL A 25 -3.62 21.61 2.80
C VAL A 25 -4.89 20.89 2.33
N VAL A 26 -5.33 19.87 3.06
CA VAL A 26 -6.37 18.92 2.64
C VAL A 26 -7.65 18.98 3.49
N THR A 27 -7.82 20.04 4.27
CA THR A 27 -8.95 20.22 5.20
C THR A 27 -10.31 20.35 4.51
N ASP A 28 -10.31 20.73 3.24
CA ASP A 28 -11.50 20.85 2.40
C ASP A 28 -11.93 19.54 1.72
N ILE A 29 -11.17 18.44 1.90
CA ILE A 29 -11.57 17.12 1.41
C ILE A 29 -12.57 16.52 2.42
N PRO A 30 -13.82 16.27 2.02
CA PRO A 30 -14.79 15.61 2.90
C PRO A 30 -14.31 14.21 3.29
N HIS A 31 -14.25 13.92 4.58
CA HIS A 31 -13.83 12.61 5.08
C HIS A 31 -14.40 12.32 6.46
N THR A 32 -14.51 11.05 6.80
CA THR A 32 -14.90 10.56 8.13
C THR A 32 -13.72 9.93 8.88
N GLY A 33 -12.57 9.83 8.22
CA GLY A 33 -11.36 9.27 8.80
C GLY A 33 -10.19 9.26 7.80
N PRO A 34 -9.01 8.81 8.22
CA PRO A 34 -7.80 8.89 7.42
C PRO A 34 -7.86 8.08 6.11
N GLY A 35 -8.65 6.99 6.09
CA GLY A 35 -8.85 6.21 4.86
C GLY A 35 -9.59 7.00 3.79
N ASP A 36 -10.68 7.66 4.17
CA ASP A 36 -11.47 8.47 3.26
C ASP A 36 -10.70 9.70 2.80
N LEU A 37 -9.93 10.33 3.71
CA LEU A 37 -9.07 11.47 3.38
C LEU A 37 -8.04 11.11 2.31
N MET A 38 -7.30 9.99 2.50
CA MET A 38 -6.29 9.58 1.52
C MET A 38 -6.93 9.21 0.18
N SER A 39 -8.05 8.50 0.18
CA SER A 39 -8.79 8.17 -1.05
C SER A 39 -9.29 9.42 -1.77
N GLY A 40 -9.81 10.40 -1.03
CA GLY A 40 -10.23 11.70 -1.57
C GLY A 40 -9.08 12.53 -2.13
N LEU A 41 -7.93 12.50 -1.47
CA LEU A 41 -6.71 13.14 -1.95
C LEU A 41 -6.21 12.50 -3.25
N ILE A 42 -6.15 11.16 -3.30
CA ILE A 42 -5.73 10.43 -4.49
C ILE A 42 -6.64 10.77 -5.68
N ALA A 43 -7.95 10.75 -5.48
CA ALA A 43 -8.92 11.04 -6.53
C ALA A 43 -8.83 12.47 -7.11
N ARG A 44 -8.26 13.41 -6.35
CA ARG A 44 -8.14 14.84 -6.69
C ARG A 44 -6.69 15.32 -6.63
N PHE A 45 -5.73 14.43 -6.79
CA PHE A 45 -4.32 14.72 -6.50
C PHE A 45 -3.78 15.89 -7.33
N ASP A 46 -4.20 16.04 -8.56
CA ASP A 46 -3.76 17.14 -9.45
C ASP A 46 -4.13 18.52 -8.87
N ASP A 47 -5.25 18.63 -8.14
CA ASP A 47 -5.67 19.87 -7.47
C ASP A 47 -4.81 20.23 -6.26
N TYR A 48 -4.17 19.21 -5.65
CA TYR A 48 -3.44 19.35 -4.39
C TYR A 48 -1.92 19.25 -4.53
N LYS A 49 -1.40 18.60 -5.58
CA LYS A 49 0.03 18.35 -5.75
C LYS A 49 0.89 19.59 -5.52
N GLY A 50 0.60 20.68 -6.23
CA GLY A 50 1.35 21.92 -6.11
C GLY A 50 1.24 22.57 -4.73
N LYS A 51 0.07 22.46 -4.07
CA LYS A 51 -0.13 22.98 -2.70
C LYS A 51 0.67 22.17 -1.67
N LEU A 52 0.68 20.83 -1.83
CA LEU A 52 1.45 19.93 -0.98
C LEU A 52 2.97 20.19 -1.14
N GLU A 53 3.43 20.36 -2.37
CA GLU A 53 4.84 20.69 -2.66
C GLU A 53 5.24 22.04 -2.02
N ALA A 54 4.39 23.06 -2.15
CA ALA A 54 4.65 24.36 -1.55
C ALA A 54 4.67 24.29 -0.02
N ALA A 55 3.71 23.59 0.59
CA ALA A 55 3.65 23.39 2.04
C ALA A 55 4.87 22.59 2.55
N ALA A 56 5.25 21.53 1.85
CA ALA A 56 6.42 20.73 2.20
C ALA A 56 7.73 21.52 2.07
N LYS A 57 7.81 22.46 1.10
CA LYS A 57 8.96 23.34 0.93
C LYS A 57 9.07 24.37 2.05
N ALA A 58 7.94 24.94 2.46
CA ALA A 58 7.88 26.01 3.46
C ALA A 58 7.90 25.47 4.90
N GLY A 59 7.42 24.26 5.12
CA GLY A 59 7.29 23.66 6.45
C GLY A 59 8.60 23.16 7.04
N THR A 60 8.60 22.96 8.35
CA THR A 60 9.72 22.39 9.08
C THR A 60 9.53 20.88 9.16
N ALA A 61 10.53 20.14 8.70
CA ALA A 61 10.53 18.68 8.81
C ALA A 61 10.86 18.24 10.25
N VAL A 62 10.11 17.26 10.76
CA VAL A 62 10.46 16.53 11.98
C VAL A 62 11.13 15.22 11.60
N PRO A 63 12.12 14.72 12.37
CA PRO A 63 12.81 13.47 12.04
C PRO A 63 11.83 12.29 11.97
N LEU A 64 11.92 11.45 10.96
CA LEU A 64 11.11 10.22 10.84
C LEU A 64 11.26 9.31 12.07
N ALA A 65 12.46 9.28 12.67
CA ALA A 65 12.71 8.48 13.87
C ALA A 65 12.00 9.00 15.13
N SER A 66 11.46 10.22 15.11
CA SER A 66 10.76 10.83 16.25
C SER A 66 9.24 10.73 16.17
N VAL A 67 8.71 10.18 15.09
CA VAL A 67 7.26 10.05 14.86
C VAL A 67 6.85 8.59 14.72
N ARG A 68 5.60 8.29 15.00
CA ARG A 68 5.02 6.99 14.71
C ARG A 68 4.41 7.01 13.30
N LEU A 69 5.03 6.28 12.38
CA LEU A 69 4.44 6.08 11.04
C LEU A 69 3.18 5.22 11.12
N ARG A 70 2.21 5.55 10.29
CA ARG A 70 0.94 4.84 10.18
C ARG A 70 0.79 4.25 8.78
N PRO A 71 -0.12 3.30 8.55
CA PRO A 71 -0.41 2.84 7.20
C PRO A 71 -0.72 4.03 6.29
N PRO A 72 0.00 4.24 5.18
CA PRO A 72 -0.23 5.39 4.31
C PRO A 72 -1.56 5.33 3.55
N LEU A 73 -2.15 4.14 3.42
CA LEU A 73 -3.47 3.90 2.84
C LEU A 73 -4.28 2.96 3.75
N PRO A 74 -4.81 3.45 4.90
CA PRO A 74 -5.34 2.57 5.95
C PRO A 74 -6.65 1.87 5.59
N LYS A 75 -7.37 2.35 4.56
CA LYS A 75 -8.65 1.76 4.15
C LYS A 75 -8.84 1.93 2.63
N PRO A 76 -8.11 1.17 1.80
CA PRO A 76 -8.39 1.12 0.37
C PRO A 76 -9.75 0.48 0.11
N GLY A 77 -10.34 0.75 -1.05
CA GLY A 77 -11.59 0.10 -1.47
C GLY A 77 -11.44 -1.41 -1.57
N ASN A 78 -10.37 -1.87 -2.22
CA ASN A 78 -10.00 -3.27 -2.36
C ASN A 78 -8.50 -3.46 -2.11
N ILE A 79 -8.12 -4.68 -1.75
CA ILE A 79 -6.75 -5.18 -1.83
C ILE A 79 -6.82 -6.41 -2.70
N ASP A 80 -6.38 -6.27 -3.94
CA ASP A 80 -6.39 -7.32 -4.95
C ASP A 80 -4.95 -7.82 -5.14
N CYS A 81 -4.70 -9.07 -4.77
CA CYS A 81 -3.40 -9.70 -4.87
C CYS A 81 -3.35 -10.68 -6.06
N MET A 82 -2.19 -10.80 -6.67
CA MET A 82 -1.94 -11.75 -7.75
C MET A 82 -1.14 -12.94 -7.22
N ALA A 83 -1.74 -14.12 -7.27
CA ALA A 83 -1.05 -15.33 -6.88
C ALA A 83 0.03 -15.71 -7.92
N VAL A 84 1.20 -16.15 -7.44
CA VAL A 84 2.33 -16.62 -8.27
C VAL A 84 2.71 -15.59 -9.32
N ASN A 85 2.97 -14.35 -8.89
CA ASN A 85 3.18 -13.21 -9.78
C ASN A 85 4.66 -12.91 -10.05
N TYR A 86 5.56 -13.34 -9.17
CA TYR A 86 6.99 -13.12 -9.31
C TYR A 86 7.69 -14.33 -9.93
N MET A 87 8.68 -14.06 -10.77
CA MET A 87 9.59 -15.08 -11.29
C MET A 87 10.73 -15.27 -10.30
N GLU A 88 10.55 -16.18 -9.35
CA GLU A 88 11.56 -16.53 -8.36
C GLU A 88 12.63 -17.44 -8.99
N ASP A 89 13.85 -16.93 -9.15
CA ASP A 89 15.06 -17.68 -9.55
C ASP A 89 14.87 -18.71 -10.69
N GLY A 90 14.02 -18.40 -11.67
CA GLY A 90 13.77 -19.29 -12.80
C GLY A 90 13.00 -20.57 -12.45
N THR A 91 12.30 -20.62 -11.34
CA THR A 91 11.55 -21.80 -10.89
C THR A 91 10.34 -22.14 -11.77
N LEU A 92 9.87 -21.19 -12.58
CA LEU A 92 8.75 -21.38 -13.48
C LEU A 92 9.22 -21.52 -14.92
N ALA A 93 8.96 -22.67 -15.54
CA ALA A 93 9.27 -22.89 -16.96
C ALA A 93 8.38 -22.06 -17.90
N GLU A 94 7.16 -21.73 -17.45
CA GLU A 94 6.19 -20.94 -18.19
C GLU A 94 5.53 -19.88 -17.28
N LYS A 95 5.09 -18.80 -17.91
CA LYS A 95 4.34 -17.75 -17.20
C LYS A 95 3.04 -18.35 -16.64
N PRO A 96 2.77 -18.22 -15.33
CA PRO A 96 1.57 -18.78 -14.73
C PRO A 96 0.31 -18.10 -15.26
N LEU A 97 -0.81 -18.82 -15.21
CA LEU A 97 -2.11 -18.24 -15.46
C LEU A 97 -2.41 -17.17 -14.42
N ARG A 98 -3.06 -16.09 -14.86
CA ARG A 98 -3.48 -15.01 -13.96
C ARG A 98 -4.48 -15.57 -12.95
N ASN A 99 -4.15 -15.43 -11.69
CA ASN A 99 -5.00 -15.86 -10.57
C ASN A 99 -4.95 -14.79 -9.48
N GLY A 100 -6.10 -14.17 -9.21
CA GLY A 100 -6.22 -13.09 -8.24
C GLY A 100 -7.08 -13.50 -7.06
N PHE A 101 -6.84 -12.87 -5.92
CA PHE A 101 -7.65 -13.00 -4.72
C PHE A 101 -7.72 -11.68 -3.97
N HIS A 102 -8.75 -11.55 -3.11
CA HIS A 102 -8.92 -10.38 -2.26
C HIS A 102 -8.34 -10.60 -0.86
N LYS A 103 -7.79 -9.54 -0.29
CA LYS A 103 -7.53 -9.43 1.15
C LYS A 103 -8.45 -8.38 1.77
N ALA A 104 -8.85 -8.64 3.01
CA ALA A 104 -9.66 -7.69 3.76
C ALA A 104 -8.85 -6.43 4.11
N SER A 105 -9.42 -5.24 3.88
CA SER A 105 -8.78 -3.99 4.30
C SER A 105 -8.60 -3.89 5.82
N SER A 106 -9.40 -4.61 6.60
CA SER A 106 -9.24 -4.74 8.06
C SER A 106 -7.97 -5.50 8.48
N ALA A 107 -7.27 -6.15 7.54
CA ALA A 107 -5.99 -6.80 7.79
C ALA A 107 -4.80 -5.82 7.80
N ILE A 108 -5.01 -4.56 7.39
CA ILE A 108 -3.95 -3.56 7.25
C ILE A 108 -3.35 -3.19 8.61
N ILE A 109 -2.02 -3.17 8.64
CA ILE A 109 -1.19 -2.57 9.68
C ILE A 109 -0.08 -1.76 9.03
N GLY A 110 0.60 -0.91 9.81
CA GLY A 110 1.65 -0.01 9.32
C GLY A 110 3.05 -0.40 9.78
N GLN A 111 3.97 0.49 9.47
CA GLN A 111 5.37 0.38 9.87
C GLN A 111 5.50 0.29 11.40
N GLY A 112 6.19 -0.75 11.87
CA GLY A 112 6.45 -0.98 13.30
C GLY A 112 5.30 -1.62 14.06
N ASP A 113 4.14 -1.86 13.42
CA ASP A 113 3.07 -2.66 14.01
C ASP A 113 3.43 -4.15 13.98
N THR A 114 2.83 -4.94 14.85
CA THR A 114 3.11 -6.37 15.00
C THR A 114 2.12 -7.20 14.21
N MET A 115 2.61 -8.04 13.28
CA MET A 115 1.81 -9.08 12.66
C MET A 115 1.57 -10.21 13.65
N ILE A 116 0.31 -10.44 14.00
CA ILE A 116 -0.09 -11.44 15.00
C ILE A 116 -0.41 -12.75 14.30
N LEU A 117 0.32 -13.81 14.65
CA LEU A 117 0.01 -15.15 14.17
C LEU A 117 -1.24 -15.69 14.87
N PRO A 118 -2.26 -16.12 14.12
CA PRO A 118 -3.49 -16.64 14.70
C PRO A 118 -3.28 -18.04 15.30
N ASP A 119 -4.05 -18.36 16.34
CA ASP A 119 -4.15 -19.72 16.89
C ASP A 119 -5.05 -20.57 15.97
N VAL A 120 -4.46 -21.11 14.91
CA VAL A 120 -5.12 -21.98 13.92
C VAL A 120 -4.20 -23.11 13.53
N PRO A 121 -4.72 -24.26 13.06
CA PRO A 121 -3.92 -25.41 12.66
C PRO A 121 -3.19 -25.18 11.32
N GLY A 122 -2.49 -24.04 11.19
CA GLY A 122 -1.61 -23.73 10.06
C GLY A 122 -0.29 -24.50 10.17
N THR A 123 0.25 -24.91 9.03
CA THR A 123 1.56 -25.60 8.99
C THR A 123 2.72 -24.60 8.89
N ILE A 124 2.52 -23.49 8.19
CA ILE A 124 3.52 -22.45 7.97
C ILE A 124 2.82 -21.10 7.99
N PHE A 125 3.49 -20.09 8.58
CA PHE A 125 3.14 -18.68 8.46
C PHE A 125 4.22 -17.96 7.66
N GLU A 126 3.82 -17.25 6.64
CA GLU A 126 4.72 -16.56 5.72
C GLU A 126 4.41 -15.07 5.66
N GLY A 127 5.44 -14.26 5.43
CA GLY A 127 5.34 -12.87 5.04
C GLY A 127 5.97 -12.70 3.66
N GLU A 128 5.15 -12.68 2.62
CA GLU A 128 5.60 -12.54 1.24
C GLU A 128 5.81 -11.05 0.96
N ALA A 129 7.07 -10.66 0.71
CA ALA A 129 7.40 -9.27 0.39
C ALA A 129 6.98 -8.92 -1.03
N GLU A 130 6.23 -7.83 -1.20
CA GLU A 130 5.64 -7.46 -2.47
C GLU A 130 5.71 -5.95 -2.75
N LEU A 131 5.61 -5.59 -4.01
CA LEU A 131 5.32 -4.24 -4.47
C LEU A 131 3.81 -4.11 -4.71
N ALA A 132 3.16 -3.20 -3.99
CA ALA A 132 1.77 -2.85 -4.25
C ALA A 132 1.66 -1.61 -5.15
N MET A 133 0.79 -1.68 -6.15
CA MET A 133 0.38 -0.56 -6.99
C MET A 133 -0.93 0.01 -6.46
N VAL A 134 -0.98 1.32 -6.28
CA VAL A 134 -2.20 2.04 -5.89
C VAL A 134 -2.87 2.60 -7.14
N ILE A 135 -4.09 2.14 -7.41
CA ILE A 135 -4.90 2.64 -8.53
C ILE A 135 -5.57 3.95 -8.12
N GLY A 136 -5.31 5.01 -8.87
CA GLY A 136 -5.73 6.38 -8.54
C GLY A 136 -7.06 6.81 -9.14
N LYS A 137 -7.57 6.08 -10.11
CA LYS A 137 -8.83 6.41 -10.81
C LYS A 137 -9.54 5.15 -11.26
N ARG A 138 -10.87 5.25 -11.45
CA ARG A 138 -11.67 4.11 -11.88
C ARG A 138 -11.12 3.54 -13.20
N ALA A 139 -10.82 2.25 -13.18
CA ALA A 139 -10.39 1.47 -14.34
C ALA A 139 -11.45 0.41 -14.68
N ASP A 140 -11.90 0.39 -15.93
CA ASP A 140 -12.86 -0.59 -16.43
C ASP A 140 -12.56 -0.83 -17.92
N ASN A 141 -12.25 -2.07 -18.29
CA ASN A 141 -11.87 -2.46 -19.66
C ASN A 141 -10.73 -1.60 -20.26
N VAL A 142 -9.74 -1.27 -19.43
CA VAL A 142 -8.60 -0.45 -19.83
C VAL A 142 -7.66 -1.24 -20.71
N SER A 143 -7.17 -0.63 -21.80
CA SER A 143 -6.16 -1.25 -22.67
C SER A 143 -4.83 -1.43 -21.91
N GLU A 144 -4.01 -2.42 -22.31
CA GLU A 144 -2.68 -2.62 -21.76
C GLU A 144 -1.80 -1.36 -21.93
N ALA A 145 -1.91 -0.68 -23.07
CA ALA A 145 -1.17 0.53 -23.36
C ALA A 145 -1.50 1.69 -22.40
N ASP A 146 -2.73 1.76 -21.91
CA ASP A 146 -3.22 2.83 -21.04
C ASP A 146 -3.11 2.47 -19.54
N ALA A 147 -2.92 1.19 -19.20
CA ALA A 147 -3.03 0.68 -17.84
C ALA A 147 -2.18 1.45 -16.83
N MET A 148 -0.92 1.75 -17.17
CA MET A 148 -0.02 2.48 -16.28
C MET A 148 -0.46 3.92 -15.98
N SER A 149 -1.29 4.53 -16.82
CA SER A 149 -1.84 5.87 -16.58
C SER A 149 -2.88 5.91 -15.45
N TYR A 150 -3.33 4.75 -14.96
CA TYR A 150 -4.26 4.60 -13.85
C TYR A 150 -3.54 4.38 -12.51
N VAL A 151 -2.23 4.14 -12.53
CA VAL A 151 -1.44 3.95 -11.32
C VAL A 151 -1.13 5.30 -10.70
N PHE A 152 -1.58 5.50 -9.47
CA PHE A 152 -1.26 6.68 -8.66
C PHE A 152 0.15 6.60 -8.08
N GLY A 153 0.54 5.43 -7.63
CA GLY A 153 1.83 5.24 -6.97
C GLY A 153 2.03 3.83 -6.45
N TYR A 154 3.06 3.69 -5.63
CA TYR A 154 3.55 2.41 -5.14
C TYR A 154 3.83 2.46 -3.65
N LEU A 155 3.74 1.31 -3.00
CA LEU A 155 4.14 1.11 -1.61
C LEU A 155 4.61 -0.34 -1.40
N ASN A 156 5.38 -0.56 -0.32
CA ASN A 156 5.71 -1.92 0.08
C ASN A 156 4.50 -2.58 0.73
N PHE A 157 4.36 -3.85 0.47
CA PHE A 157 3.29 -4.68 0.98
C PHE A 157 3.86 -6.02 1.48
N ILE A 158 3.25 -6.57 2.51
CA ILE A 158 3.51 -7.94 2.92
C ILE A 158 2.20 -8.72 2.81
N ASP A 159 2.19 -9.73 1.94
CA ASP A 159 1.09 -10.68 1.87
C ASP A 159 1.26 -11.75 2.95
N GLY A 160 0.75 -11.47 4.14
CA GLY A 160 0.72 -12.44 5.23
C GLY A 160 -0.11 -13.67 4.88
N SER A 161 0.44 -14.86 5.15
CA SER A 161 -0.17 -16.14 4.75
C SER A 161 -0.12 -17.16 5.87
N ALA A 162 -1.23 -17.88 6.07
CA ALA A 162 -1.30 -19.06 6.94
C ALA A 162 -1.57 -20.30 6.07
N ARG A 163 -0.54 -21.14 5.86
CA ARG A 163 -0.63 -22.32 5.01
C ARG A 163 -1.14 -23.56 5.77
N GLY A 164 -1.63 -24.53 5.03
CA GLY A 164 -2.08 -25.83 5.57
C GLY A 164 -3.43 -25.82 6.26
N LEU A 165 -4.22 -24.76 6.09
CA LEU A 165 -5.58 -24.70 6.61
C LEU A 165 -6.54 -25.61 5.84
N LYS A 166 -7.54 -26.15 6.54
CA LYS A 166 -8.60 -26.97 5.93
C LYS A 166 -9.83 -26.12 5.59
N PRO A 167 -10.58 -26.44 4.53
CA PRO A 167 -10.31 -27.47 3.53
C PRO A 167 -9.08 -27.15 2.67
N ASP A 168 -8.44 -28.16 2.10
CA ASP A 168 -7.16 -28.04 1.37
C ASP A 168 -7.20 -27.25 0.06
N ARG A 169 -8.35 -26.78 -0.37
CA ARG A 169 -8.52 -26.07 -1.65
C ARG A 169 -9.31 -24.78 -1.47
N ASN A 170 -8.87 -23.73 -2.19
CA ASN A 170 -9.55 -22.43 -2.30
C ASN A 170 -9.89 -21.73 -0.98
N VAL A 171 -8.97 -21.73 -0.05
CA VAL A 171 -9.12 -21.06 1.23
C VAL A 171 -8.35 -19.73 1.30
N PHE A 172 -8.13 -19.08 0.16
CA PHE A 172 -7.38 -17.81 0.10
C PHE A 172 -7.85 -16.80 1.14
N PHE A 173 -9.15 -16.60 1.29
CA PHE A 173 -9.66 -15.68 2.30
C PHE A 173 -9.21 -16.06 3.72
N GLN A 174 -9.33 -17.34 4.09
CA GLN A 174 -8.93 -17.82 5.41
C GLN A 174 -7.41 -17.76 5.62
N MET A 175 -6.64 -17.99 4.56
CA MET A 175 -5.18 -17.98 4.59
C MET A 175 -4.62 -16.55 4.62
N LYS A 176 -5.22 -15.63 3.88
CA LYS A 176 -4.65 -14.34 3.51
C LYS A 176 -5.32 -13.14 4.18
N SER A 177 -6.63 -13.20 4.51
CA SER A 177 -7.42 -12.07 5.02
C SER A 177 -7.58 -12.09 6.53
N ARG A 178 -6.50 -12.39 7.27
CA ARG A 178 -6.53 -12.37 8.72
C ARG A 178 -6.14 -10.99 9.25
N ALA A 179 -6.60 -10.67 10.44
CA ALA A 179 -6.16 -9.46 11.12
C ALA A 179 -4.63 -9.36 11.11
N THR A 180 -4.09 -8.18 10.81
CA THR A 180 -2.66 -7.87 10.73
C THR A 180 -1.88 -8.50 9.56
N PHE A 181 -2.52 -9.23 8.66
CA PHE A 181 -1.85 -9.95 7.55
C PHE A 181 -1.66 -9.09 6.28
N ALA A 182 -1.82 -7.78 6.38
CA ALA A 182 -1.56 -6.85 5.29
C ALA A 182 -0.74 -5.62 5.76
N PRO A 183 0.52 -5.81 6.22
CA PRO A 183 1.40 -4.70 6.48
C PRO A 183 1.66 -3.89 5.22
N ILE A 184 1.49 -2.55 5.29
CA ILE A 184 1.76 -1.62 4.19
C ILE A 184 2.59 -0.43 4.64
N GLY A 185 3.39 0.10 3.74
CA GLY A 185 4.13 1.33 4.01
C GLY A 185 5.62 1.19 3.70
N PRO A 186 6.46 2.02 4.32
CA PRO A 186 6.15 3.13 5.25
C PRO A 186 5.49 4.33 4.57
N PHE A 187 5.64 4.49 3.24
CA PHE A 187 5.18 5.64 2.46
C PHE A 187 4.39 5.19 1.23
N LEU A 188 3.53 6.06 0.75
CA LEU A 188 2.93 5.99 -0.58
C LEU A 188 3.74 6.90 -1.51
N VAL A 189 4.45 6.31 -2.46
CA VAL A 189 5.32 7.01 -3.41
C VAL A 189 4.56 7.22 -4.71
N THR A 190 4.37 8.46 -5.14
CA THR A 190 3.66 8.75 -6.39
C THR A 190 4.39 8.20 -7.61
N ALA A 191 3.65 7.81 -8.65
CA ALA A 191 4.18 7.11 -9.81
C ALA A 191 5.28 7.89 -10.56
N ASP A 192 5.22 9.22 -10.53
CA ASP A 192 6.23 10.10 -11.15
C ASP A 192 7.62 10.04 -10.49
N GLU A 193 7.74 9.45 -9.30
CA GLU A 193 9.02 9.20 -8.62
C GLU A 193 9.66 7.86 -9.02
N ILE A 194 8.91 6.98 -9.70
CA ILE A 194 9.34 5.64 -10.09
C ILE A 194 9.19 5.49 -11.60
N ASN A 195 10.30 5.66 -12.32
CA ASN A 195 10.30 5.65 -13.78
C ASN A 195 9.88 4.30 -14.36
N ASP A 196 10.35 3.21 -13.77
CA ASP A 196 10.06 1.85 -14.21
C ASP A 196 9.97 0.90 -13.01
N PRO A 197 8.77 0.47 -12.63
CA PRO A 197 8.59 -0.46 -11.51
C PRO A 197 9.18 -1.85 -11.77
N GLN A 198 9.41 -2.24 -13.04
CA GLN A 198 10.02 -3.52 -13.38
C GLN A 198 11.52 -3.58 -13.02
N ASN A 199 12.17 -2.42 -12.85
CA ASN A 199 13.57 -2.33 -12.43
C ASN A 199 13.74 -2.27 -10.90
N LEU A 200 12.68 -2.44 -10.13
CA LEU A 200 12.75 -2.54 -8.68
C LEU A 200 13.10 -3.98 -8.26
N SER A 201 13.84 -4.11 -7.18
CA SER A 201 14.07 -5.40 -6.53
C SER A 201 13.29 -5.48 -5.22
N VAL A 202 12.64 -6.59 -4.99
CA VAL A 202 11.94 -6.93 -3.75
C VAL A 202 12.82 -7.92 -2.99
N LYS A 203 13.09 -7.66 -1.69
CA LYS A 203 13.93 -8.49 -0.83
C LYS A 203 13.24 -8.73 0.51
#